data_7ea8563c0b95003f361ebb43183dd793
#
_entry.id   7ea8563c0b95003f361ebb43183dd793
#
_cell.length_a   1.000
_cell.length_b   1.000
_cell.length_c   1.000
_cell.angle_alpha   90.00
_cell.angle_beta   90.00
_cell.angle_gamma   90.00
#
_symmetry.space_group_name_H-M   'P 1'
#
loop_
_entity.id
_entity.type
_entity.pdbx_description
1 polymer ?
#
loop_
_entity_poly.entity_id
_entity_poly.type
_entity_poly.pdbx_seq_one_letter_code
_entity_poly.pdbx_strand_id
1 'polypeptide(L)'
;MLYSELAERARGKMGPWCKACPVCDGRACGAHVPGPGAKGTGTVAVRNYRAWEEWRVNLDTIRPYTEADTSLELFGRTLSLPVMVGPVGDVRRHYGEVFDDISYNRCVLSAAAAQGTVAWTGDGLESQIVANATQVIASLGGCGVETIKPWGMDVVRERVAVALGARPLAIAMDIDGAGLPFLKGQNPPAGSKTVEQLAEVAGQCHEAGTPFVLKGIMTARGALKAIEAGADAIVVSNHGGRVLDGVPATAEVLPGIAEAVAGRIAVLVDGGIRSGLDVFRALALGADATLVCRPVVVAAHGGGQQGVEDYLAQLRSELADTMEMCGAATLADVDREMLFS
;
A
#
# COMPACT_ATOMS: atom_id res chain seq x y z
N MET A 1 20.99 6.09 0.82
CA MET A 1 21.39 5.02 -0.17
C MET A 1 20.30 4.87 -1.22
N LEU A 2 20.68 4.52 -2.45
CA LEU A 2 19.73 4.19 -3.50
C LEU A 2 19.11 2.80 -3.27
N TYR A 3 17.88 2.58 -3.77
CA TYR A 3 17.22 1.28 -3.68
C TYR A 3 18.08 0.11 -4.21
N SER A 4 18.82 0.30 -5.30
CA SER A 4 19.70 -0.74 -5.88
C SER A 4 20.79 -1.19 -4.92
N GLU A 5 21.37 -0.28 -4.15
CA GLU A 5 22.38 -0.57 -3.13
C GLU A 5 21.78 -1.32 -1.93
N LEU A 6 20.56 -0.92 -1.53
CA LEU A 6 19.79 -1.62 -0.48
C LEU A 6 19.45 -3.05 -0.91
N ALA A 7 19.03 -3.23 -2.17
CA ALA A 7 18.76 -4.55 -2.74
C ALA A 7 20.00 -5.45 -2.76
N GLU A 8 21.17 -4.90 -3.09
CA GLU A 8 22.43 -5.64 -3.04
C GLU A 8 22.76 -6.11 -1.62
N ARG A 9 22.59 -5.23 -0.61
CA ARG A 9 22.79 -5.56 0.81
C ARG A 9 21.77 -6.55 1.38
N ALA A 10 20.55 -6.58 0.81
CA ALA A 10 19.50 -7.53 1.18
C ALA A 10 19.73 -8.93 0.58
N ARG A 11 20.57 -9.02 -0.47
CA ARG A 11 20.82 -10.28 -1.17
C ARG A 11 21.43 -11.32 -0.22
N GLY A 12 20.83 -12.52 -0.20
CA GLY A 12 21.22 -13.60 0.71
C GLY A 12 20.64 -13.50 2.13
N LYS A 13 19.96 -12.41 2.50
CA LYS A 13 19.28 -12.26 3.78
C LYS A 13 17.79 -12.59 3.69
N MET A 14 17.23 -12.58 2.49
CA MET A 14 15.81 -12.84 2.25
C MET A 14 15.56 -14.32 1.96
N GLY A 15 14.36 -14.79 2.28
CA GLY A 15 13.95 -16.17 2.06
C GLY A 15 13.99 -16.58 0.59
N PRO A 16 13.78 -17.88 0.28
CA PRO A 16 14.25 -18.50 -0.97
C PRO A 16 13.64 -17.87 -2.23
N TRP A 17 12.49 -17.23 -2.11
CA TRP A 17 11.72 -16.72 -3.25
C TRP A 17 12.07 -15.29 -3.65
N CYS A 18 12.41 -14.43 -2.69
CA CYS A 18 12.83 -13.07 -2.99
C CYS A 18 14.33 -13.04 -3.36
N LYS A 19 14.64 -12.45 -4.52
CA LYS A 19 16.02 -12.36 -5.04
C LYS A 19 16.65 -10.99 -4.76
N ALA A 20 15.96 -10.10 -4.02
CA ALA A 20 16.43 -8.73 -3.79
C ALA A 20 16.95 -8.09 -5.09
N CYS A 21 16.06 -7.99 -6.08
CA CYS A 21 16.40 -7.51 -7.41
C CYS A 21 16.72 -6.01 -7.38
N PRO A 22 17.70 -5.51 -8.17
CA PRO A 22 18.01 -4.08 -8.26
C PRO A 22 16.85 -3.25 -8.79
N VAL A 23 15.93 -3.89 -9.54
CA VAL A 23 14.60 -3.39 -9.87
C VAL A 23 13.59 -4.47 -9.50
N CYS A 24 12.66 -4.15 -8.60
CA CYS A 24 11.63 -5.09 -8.13
C CYS A 24 10.47 -5.18 -9.13
N ASP A 25 10.71 -5.75 -10.31
CA ASP A 25 9.77 -5.80 -11.44
C ASP A 25 8.79 -6.99 -11.40
N GLY A 26 8.90 -7.87 -10.41
CA GLY A 26 8.03 -9.04 -10.22
C GLY A 26 8.44 -10.30 -10.99
N ARG A 27 9.46 -10.23 -11.87
CA ARG A 27 9.85 -11.39 -12.70
C ARG A 27 10.52 -12.49 -11.90
N ALA A 28 11.50 -12.15 -11.07
CA ALA A 28 12.33 -13.14 -10.39
C ALA A 28 11.59 -13.96 -9.33
N CYS A 29 10.56 -13.40 -8.70
CA CYS A 29 9.74 -14.11 -7.71
C CYS A 29 8.60 -14.93 -8.32
N GLY A 30 8.26 -14.73 -9.60
CA GLY A 30 7.33 -15.56 -10.38
C GLY A 30 6.01 -15.86 -9.67
N ALA A 31 5.60 -17.14 -9.68
CA ALA A 31 4.34 -17.62 -9.14
C ALA A 31 4.42 -18.11 -7.67
N HIS A 32 5.46 -17.72 -6.92
CA HIS A 32 5.66 -18.21 -5.55
C HIS A 32 4.81 -17.46 -4.52
N VAL A 33 3.67 -18.07 -4.15
CA VAL A 33 2.77 -17.66 -3.05
C VAL A 33 2.47 -18.91 -2.20
N PRO A 34 2.82 -18.95 -0.89
CA PRO A 34 3.49 -17.93 -0.08
C PRO A 34 4.88 -17.58 -0.60
N GLY A 35 5.27 -16.30 -0.36
CA GLY A 35 6.45 -15.65 -0.92
C GLY A 35 6.03 -14.34 -1.59
N PRO A 36 6.94 -13.56 -2.21
CA PRO A 36 6.63 -12.26 -2.80
C PRO A 36 6.02 -12.34 -4.20
N GLY A 37 5.85 -13.53 -4.77
CA GLY A 37 5.34 -13.74 -6.13
C GLY A 37 3.85 -13.46 -6.30
N ALA A 38 3.37 -13.61 -7.54
CA ALA A 38 1.96 -13.50 -7.88
C ALA A 38 1.33 -14.91 -8.08
N LYS A 39 0.00 -14.99 -8.09
CA LYS A 39 -0.74 -16.25 -8.26
C LYS A 39 -0.73 -16.72 -9.71
N GLY A 40 -0.91 -18.01 -9.94
CA GLY A 40 -1.06 -18.61 -11.27
C GLY A 40 0.20 -18.45 -12.11
N THR A 41 0.15 -17.72 -13.19
CA THR A 41 1.29 -17.50 -14.10
C THR A 41 2.36 -16.58 -13.53
N GLY A 42 2.06 -15.83 -12.47
CA GLY A 42 2.98 -14.81 -11.91
C GLY A 42 3.03 -13.49 -12.71
N THR A 43 2.36 -13.42 -13.85
CA THR A 43 2.50 -12.31 -14.80
C THR A 43 1.83 -11.02 -14.36
N VAL A 44 0.84 -11.07 -13.46
CA VAL A 44 0.15 -9.87 -12.96
C VAL A 44 1.10 -8.92 -12.22
N ALA A 45 2.08 -9.46 -11.46
CA ALA A 45 3.08 -8.62 -10.80
C ALA A 45 3.93 -7.82 -11.80
N VAL A 46 4.32 -8.47 -12.90
CA VAL A 46 5.07 -7.84 -14.00
C VAL A 46 4.21 -6.81 -14.74
N ARG A 47 2.92 -7.13 -14.97
CA ARG A 47 1.97 -6.21 -15.61
C ARG A 47 1.79 -4.96 -14.75
N ASN A 48 1.60 -5.10 -13.44
CA ASN A 48 1.51 -3.96 -12.52
C ASN A 48 2.72 -3.02 -12.63
N TYR A 49 3.93 -3.57 -12.74
CA TYR A 49 5.14 -2.77 -12.90
C TYR A 49 5.16 -2.04 -14.26
N ARG A 50 4.88 -2.77 -15.35
CA ARG A 50 4.99 -2.23 -16.72
C ARG A 50 3.90 -1.23 -17.07
N ALA A 51 2.70 -1.41 -16.53
CA ALA A 51 1.57 -0.55 -16.88
C ALA A 51 1.78 0.93 -16.51
N TRP A 52 2.64 1.22 -15.53
CA TRP A 52 3.02 2.61 -15.24
C TRP A 52 3.90 3.20 -16.34
N GLU A 53 4.72 2.42 -17.02
CA GLU A 53 5.61 2.87 -18.09
C GLU A 53 4.86 3.30 -19.36
N GLU A 54 3.61 2.85 -19.53
CA GLU A 54 2.74 3.28 -20.64
C GLU A 54 2.33 4.75 -20.53
N TRP A 55 2.38 5.33 -19.33
CA TRP A 55 2.07 6.72 -19.04
C TRP A 55 3.35 7.54 -19.02
N ARG A 56 3.64 8.29 -20.09
CA ARG A 56 4.79 9.20 -20.16
C ARG A 56 4.41 10.55 -19.58
N VAL A 57 5.37 11.28 -19.03
CA VAL A 57 5.13 12.62 -18.48
C VAL A 57 5.43 13.71 -19.50
N ASN A 58 4.64 14.76 -19.50
CA ASN A 58 4.83 15.95 -20.32
C ASN A 58 5.76 16.92 -19.60
N LEU A 59 6.87 17.29 -20.24
CA LEU A 59 7.79 18.30 -19.74
C LEU A 59 7.21 19.69 -19.97
N ASP A 60 7.05 20.50 -18.91
CA ASP A 60 6.69 21.92 -18.98
C ASP A 60 7.47 22.74 -17.94
N THR A 61 8.45 23.50 -18.42
CA THR A 61 9.33 24.32 -17.57
C THR A 61 9.22 25.83 -17.87
N ILE A 62 8.23 26.27 -18.68
CA ILE A 62 8.02 27.71 -18.96
C ILE A 62 7.11 28.29 -17.89
N ARG A 63 7.65 28.44 -16.67
CA ARG A 63 6.95 28.98 -15.50
C ARG A 63 7.92 29.61 -14.50
N PRO A 64 7.45 30.43 -13.55
CA PRO A 64 8.27 30.85 -12.42
C PRO A 64 8.74 29.61 -11.64
N TYR A 65 10.00 29.62 -11.21
CA TYR A 65 10.50 28.56 -10.34
C TYR A 65 9.77 28.57 -8.99
N THR A 66 9.33 27.41 -8.55
CA THR A 66 8.76 27.16 -7.23
C THR A 66 9.20 25.76 -6.82
N GLU A 67 9.76 25.63 -5.63
CA GLU A 67 10.07 24.32 -5.04
C GLU A 67 8.77 23.52 -4.85
N ALA A 68 8.78 22.26 -5.23
CA ALA A 68 7.59 21.43 -5.16
C ALA A 68 7.24 21.03 -3.71
N ASP A 69 6.00 21.29 -3.30
CA ASP A 69 5.44 20.80 -2.05
C ASP A 69 4.76 19.44 -2.27
N THR A 70 5.35 18.40 -1.69
CA THR A 70 4.85 17.02 -1.76
C THR A 70 3.92 16.66 -0.60
N SER A 71 3.52 17.62 0.24
CA SER A 71 2.68 17.35 1.40
C SER A 71 1.23 17.01 1.03
N LEU A 72 0.60 16.17 1.85
CA LEU A 72 -0.76 15.69 1.70
C LEU A 72 -1.51 15.72 3.03
N GLU A 73 -2.74 16.25 3.03
CA GLU A 73 -3.67 16.07 4.15
C GLU A 73 -4.48 14.78 3.95
N LEU A 74 -4.35 13.82 4.89
CA LEU A 74 -5.07 12.55 4.83
C LEU A 74 -5.47 12.10 6.25
N PHE A 75 -6.75 11.77 6.43
CA PHE A 75 -7.32 11.32 7.71
C PHE A 75 -7.03 12.30 8.87
N GLY A 76 -7.07 13.61 8.59
CA GLY A 76 -6.80 14.66 9.57
C GLY A 76 -5.33 14.82 9.98
N ARG A 77 -4.42 14.31 9.18
CA ARG A 77 -2.98 14.40 9.40
C ARG A 77 -2.24 14.89 8.16
N THR A 78 -1.30 15.82 8.35
CA THR A 78 -0.38 16.22 7.29
C THR A 78 0.73 15.17 7.13
N LEU A 79 0.85 14.61 5.94
CA LEU A 79 1.95 13.75 5.51
C LEU A 79 2.94 14.54 4.67
N SER A 80 4.24 14.29 4.81
CA SER A 80 5.28 15.00 4.03
C SER A 80 5.39 14.52 2.57
N LEU A 81 4.76 13.40 2.24
CA LEU A 81 4.74 12.81 0.89
C LEU A 81 3.51 11.91 0.71
N PRO A 82 2.96 11.80 -0.50
CA PRO A 82 1.80 10.97 -0.80
C PRO A 82 2.16 9.49 -1.00
N VAL A 83 3.14 9.00 -0.23
CA VAL A 83 3.59 7.61 -0.28
C VAL A 83 3.55 7.01 1.11
N MET A 84 2.85 5.91 1.26
CA MET A 84 2.78 5.14 2.50
C MET A 84 3.41 3.75 2.31
N VAL A 85 3.92 3.18 3.40
CA VAL A 85 4.36 1.79 3.40
C VAL A 85 3.14 0.89 3.47
N GLY A 86 2.92 0.04 2.46
CA GLY A 86 1.76 -0.85 2.41
C GLY A 86 1.89 -2.07 3.33
N PRO A 87 0.76 -2.73 3.64
CA PRO A 87 0.71 -3.80 4.63
C PRO A 87 1.47 -5.06 4.20
N VAL A 88 2.26 -5.60 5.12
CA VAL A 88 2.91 -6.91 5.01
C VAL A 88 2.75 -7.64 6.34
N GLY A 89 2.10 -8.78 6.32
CA GLY A 89 1.95 -9.67 7.47
C GLY A 89 2.56 -11.05 7.21
N ASP A 90 2.77 -11.84 8.27
CA ASP A 90 3.38 -13.16 8.21
C ASP A 90 4.76 -13.12 7.50
N VAL A 91 5.60 -12.17 7.95
CA VAL A 91 6.86 -11.77 7.27
C VAL A 91 7.81 -12.96 7.13
N ARG A 92 7.94 -13.81 8.15
CA ARG A 92 8.78 -15.01 8.10
C ARG A 92 8.38 -15.96 6.99
N ARG A 93 7.10 -16.22 6.83
CA ARG A 93 6.56 -17.10 5.77
C ARG A 93 6.91 -16.61 4.37
N HIS A 94 6.95 -15.29 4.18
CA HIS A 94 7.11 -14.70 2.86
C HIS A 94 8.55 -14.32 2.52
N TYR A 95 9.35 -13.91 3.53
CA TYR A 95 10.64 -13.27 3.30
C TYR A 95 11.81 -13.87 4.10
N GLY A 96 11.55 -14.88 4.97
CA GLY A 96 12.59 -15.57 5.75
C GLY A 96 12.77 -15.03 7.16
N GLU A 97 13.84 -15.47 7.85
CA GLU A 97 13.94 -15.41 9.31
C GLU A 97 14.54 -14.11 9.88
N VAL A 98 14.96 -13.14 9.03
CA VAL A 98 15.63 -11.91 9.50
C VAL A 98 14.70 -11.04 10.32
N PHE A 99 13.42 -10.96 9.93
CA PHE A 99 12.39 -10.25 10.65
C PHE A 99 11.24 -11.18 11.03
N ASP A 100 10.71 -11.00 12.23
CA ASP A 100 9.34 -11.38 12.58
C ASP A 100 8.40 -10.18 12.39
N ASP A 101 7.10 -10.38 12.60
CA ASP A 101 6.11 -9.33 12.39
C ASP A 101 6.31 -8.14 13.34
N ILE A 102 6.77 -8.37 14.59
CA ILE A 102 7.02 -7.28 15.55
C ILE A 102 8.20 -6.42 15.12
N SER A 103 9.34 -7.05 14.84
CA SER A 103 10.56 -6.35 14.47
C SER A 103 10.44 -5.66 13.11
N TYR A 104 9.73 -6.29 12.16
CA TYR A 104 9.40 -5.67 10.87
C TYR A 104 8.49 -4.45 11.04
N ASN A 105 7.36 -4.60 11.76
CA ASN A 105 6.43 -3.51 12.00
C ASN A 105 7.12 -2.34 12.72
N ARG A 106 7.94 -2.62 13.74
CA ARG A 106 8.72 -1.58 14.41
C ARG A 106 9.66 -0.85 13.44
N CYS A 107 10.36 -1.60 12.59
CA CYS A 107 11.27 -1.05 11.59
C CYS A 107 10.54 -0.10 10.62
N VAL A 108 9.45 -0.56 10.01
CA VAL A 108 8.77 0.22 8.95
C VAL A 108 7.91 1.36 9.49
N LEU A 109 7.24 1.17 10.64
CA LEU A 109 6.44 2.23 11.27
C LEU A 109 7.32 3.36 11.78
N SER A 110 8.47 3.05 12.42
CA SER A 110 9.42 4.07 12.87
C SER A 110 10.05 4.82 11.71
N ALA A 111 10.43 4.12 10.63
CA ALA A 111 10.98 4.75 9.43
C ALA A 111 9.97 5.67 8.73
N ALA A 112 8.72 5.22 8.58
CA ALA A 112 7.66 6.03 7.98
C ALA A 112 7.40 7.30 8.82
N ALA A 113 7.29 7.15 10.14
CA ALA A 113 7.11 8.28 11.05
C ALA A 113 8.28 9.29 10.97
N ALA A 114 9.53 8.81 10.91
CA ALA A 114 10.71 9.66 10.74
C ALA A 114 10.72 10.43 9.41
N GLN A 115 10.13 9.87 8.35
CA GLN A 115 9.97 10.51 7.05
C GLN A 115 8.67 11.32 6.90
N GLY A 116 7.90 11.48 8.01
CA GLY A 116 6.65 12.25 8.00
C GLY A 116 5.53 11.59 7.20
N THR A 117 5.55 10.26 7.06
CA THR A 117 4.47 9.49 6.45
C THR A 117 4.01 8.35 7.37
N VAL A 118 3.24 7.41 6.84
CA VAL A 118 2.59 6.34 7.61
C VAL A 118 2.92 4.97 7.02
N ALA A 119 3.12 3.98 7.89
CA ALA A 119 3.16 2.58 7.48
C ALA A 119 1.88 1.84 7.90
N TRP A 120 1.52 0.85 7.12
CA TRP A 120 0.41 -0.05 7.36
C TRP A 120 0.94 -1.40 7.85
N THR A 121 0.29 -1.97 8.84
CA THR A 121 0.61 -3.32 9.30
C THR A 121 -0.25 -4.35 8.58
N GLY A 122 0.25 -5.59 8.50
CA GLY A 122 -0.50 -6.70 7.92
C GLY A 122 -1.11 -7.60 8.98
N ASP A 123 -2.06 -8.41 8.55
CA ASP A 123 -2.72 -9.46 9.33
C ASP A 123 -2.34 -10.85 8.77
N GLY A 124 -2.47 -11.89 9.58
CA GLY A 124 -2.14 -13.28 9.24
C GLY A 124 -3.05 -14.29 9.94
N LEU A 125 -2.69 -15.57 9.85
CA LEU A 125 -3.49 -16.66 10.43
C LEU A 125 -3.60 -16.55 11.95
N GLU A 126 -2.51 -16.18 12.61
CA GLU A 126 -2.44 -16.12 14.06
C GLU A 126 -2.95 -14.75 14.56
N SER A 127 -3.84 -14.75 15.56
CA SER A 127 -4.37 -13.53 16.18
C SER A 127 -3.28 -12.66 16.80
N GLN A 128 -2.17 -13.27 17.23
CA GLN A 128 -1.02 -12.57 17.80
C GLN A 128 -0.39 -11.56 16.82
N ILE A 129 -0.52 -11.76 15.51
CA ILE A 129 0.01 -10.82 14.49
C ILE A 129 -0.67 -9.46 14.61
N VAL A 130 -2.00 -9.43 14.76
CA VAL A 130 -2.77 -8.20 15.00
C VAL A 130 -2.39 -7.58 16.35
N ALA A 131 -2.39 -8.37 17.44
CA ALA A 131 -2.04 -7.85 18.76
C ALA A 131 -0.63 -7.24 18.81
N ASN A 132 0.33 -7.85 18.13
CA ASN A 132 1.69 -7.33 18.00
C ASN A 132 1.72 -6.02 17.18
N ALA A 133 0.97 -5.95 16.10
CA ALA A 133 0.83 -4.73 15.28
C ALA A 133 0.23 -3.58 16.10
N THR A 134 -0.88 -3.85 16.80
CA THR A 134 -1.54 -2.90 17.72
C THR A 134 -0.56 -2.35 18.75
N GLN A 135 0.25 -3.22 19.37
CA GLN A 135 1.25 -2.80 20.36
C GLN A 135 2.29 -1.85 19.77
N VAL A 136 2.79 -2.12 18.58
CA VAL A 136 3.78 -1.25 17.93
C VAL A 136 3.16 0.09 17.54
N ILE A 137 1.94 0.10 16.96
CA ILE A 137 1.21 1.34 16.61
C ILE A 137 0.97 2.18 17.88
N ALA A 138 0.51 1.56 18.96
CA ALA A 138 0.29 2.25 20.24
C ALA A 138 1.58 2.89 20.78
N SER A 139 2.73 2.21 20.66
CA SER A 139 4.04 2.74 21.10
C SER A 139 4.50 3.97 20.31
N LEU A 140 3.93 4.20 19.13
CA LEU A 140 4.18 5.35 18.25
C LEU A 140 3.02 6.36 18.28
N GLY A 141 2.21 6.36 19.34
CA GLY A 141 1.12 7.31 19.53
C GLY A 141 0.00 7.20 18.48
N GLY A 142 -0.26 5.99 17.98
CA GLY A 142 -1.29 5.74 16.96
C GLY A 142 -0.83 6.01 15.52
N CYS A 143 0.46 6.32 15.29
CA CYS A 143 1.00 6.60 13.97
C CYS A 143 1.14 5.31 13.14
N GLY A 144 0.04 4.84 12.56
CA GLY A 144 -0.02 3.64 11.72
C GLY A 144 -1.43 3.35 11.26
N VAL A 145 -1.57 2.57 10.21
CA VAL A 145 -2.85 1.99 9.75
C VAL A 145 -2.80 0.49 9.99
N GLU A 146 -3.80 -0.05 10.66
CA GLU A 146 -3.85 -1.49 10.92
C GLU A 146 -4.77 -2.17 9.93
N THR A 147 -4.25 -3.18 9.20
CA THR A 147 -4.99 -3.91 8.18
C THR A 147 -5.48 -5.23 8.72
N ILE A 148 -6.76 -5.49 8.62
CA ILE A 148 -7.45 -6.71 9.03
C ILE A 148 -7.88 -7.49 7.79
N LYS A 149 -7.65 -8.80 7.77
CA LYS A 149 -8.14 -9.67 6.69
C LYS A 149 -9.63 -9.94 6.80
N PRO A 150 -10.28 -10.30 5.67
CA PRO A 150 -11.72 -10.54 5.63
C PRO A 150 -12.11 -11.90 6.24
N TRP A 151 -11.78 -12.13 7.50
CA TRP A 151 -12.17 -13.31 8.28
C TRP A 151 -13.69 -13.43 8.46
N GLY A 152 -14.18 -14.52 9.06
CA GLY A 152 -15.55 -14.58 9.57
C GLY A 152 -15.85 -13.38 10.47
N MET A 153 -17.11 -12.88 10.46
CA MET A 153 -17.44 -11.59 11.11
C MET A 153 -17.13 -11.55 12.60
N ASP A 154 -17.24 -12.67 13.32
CA ASP A 154 -16.90 -12.71 14.75
C ASP A 154 -15.41 -12.39 14.96
N VAL A 155 -14.53 -12.97 14.14
CA VAL A 155 -13.08 -12.71 14.17
C VAL A 155 -12.76 -11.28 13.71
N VAL A 156 -13.48 -10.77 12.71
CA VAL A 156 -13.31 -9.38 12.25
C VAL A 156 -13.63 -8.42 13.39
N ARG A 157 -14.78 -8.57 14.05
CA ARG A 157 -15.18 -7.70 15.19
C ARG A 157 -14.14 -7.70 16.30
N GLU A 158 -13.65 -8.89 16.68
CA GLU A 158 -12.62 -9.04 17.70
C GLU A 158 -11.33 -8.33 17.32
N ARG A 159 -10.80 -8.59 16.11
CA ARG A 159 -9.53 -8.01 15.65
C ARG A 159 -9.63 -6.49 15.46
N VAL A 160 -10.73 -5.99 14.94
CA VAL A 160 -11.00 -4.54 14.85
C VAL A 160 -11.03 -3.91 16.25
N ALA A 161 -11.71 -4.53 17.21
CA ALA A 161 -11.75 -4.03 18.59
C ALA A 161 -10.35 -3.97 19.24
N VAL A 162 -9.50 -4.98 18.99
CA VAL A 162 -8.11 -4.99 19.45
C VAL A 162 -7.33 -3.84 18.79
N ALA A 163 -7.42 -3.72 17.47
CA ALA A 163 -6.70 -2.71 16.70
C ALA A 163 -7.07 -1.27 17.09
N LEU A 164 -8.35 -1.00 17.35
CA LEU A 164 -8.85 0.30 17.82
C LEU A 164 -8.28 0.71 19.17
N GLY A 165 -7.80 -0.25 19.98
CA GLY A 165 -7.11 0.02 21.25
C GLY A 165 -5.82 0.83 21.10
N ALA A 166 -5.16 0.79 19.94
CA ALA A 166 -3.99 1.60 19.63
C ALA A 166 -4.34 3.02 19.16
N ARG A 167 -5.61 3.34 18.90
CA ARG A 167 -6.07 4.59 18.26
C ARG A 167 -5.31 4.86 16.95
N PRO A 168 -5.32 3.89 16.00
CA PRO A 168 -4.58 4.04 14.76
C PRO A 168 -5.14 5.17 13.91
N LEU A 169 -4.35 5.64 12.94
CA LEU A 169 -4.78 6.66 11.97
C LEU A 169 -6.00 6.21 11.15
N ALA A 170 -6.06 4.93 10.82
CA ALA A 170 -7.21 4.29 10.19
C ALA A 170 -7.17 2.77 10.43
N ILE A 171 -8.31 2.11 10.29
CA ILE A 171 -8.40 0.65 10.12
C ILE A 171 -8.63 0.34 8.65
N ALA A 172 -7.91 -0.62 8.11
CA ALA A 172 -8.09 -1.09 6.74
C ALA A 172 -8.56 -2.54 6.70
N MET A 173 -9.32 -2.91 5.69
CA MET A 173 -9.60 -4.31 5.35
C MET A 173 -9.13 -4.61 3.93
N ASP A 174 -8.21 -5.55 3.75
CA ASP A 174 -7.80 -6.04 2.44
C ASP A 174 -8.77 -7.13 1.96
N ILE A 175 -9.94 -6.68 1.44
CA ILE A 175 -11.07 -7.54 1.10
C ILE A 175 -10.75 -8.60 0.05
N ASP A 176 -9.80 -8.32 -0.84
CA ASP A 176 -9.28 -9.24 -1.84
C ASP A 176 -8.41 -10.36 -1.23
N GLY A 177 -7.97 -10.19 0.02
CA GLY A 177 -7.25 -11.19 0.80
C GLY A 177 -7.98 -12.54 0.86
N ALA A 178 -9.31 -12.56 0.69
CA ALA A 178 -10.10 -13.78 0.50
C ALA A 178 -9.59 -14.69 -0.63
N GLY A 179 -8.88 -14.13 -1.62
CA GLY A 179 -8.30 -14.87 -2.74
C GLY A 179 -6.92 -15.47 -2.49
N LEU A 180 -6.27 -15.17 -1.35
CA LEU A 180 -4.94 -15.68 -1.04
C LEU A 180 -4.93 -17.20 -0.87
N PRO A 181 -4.04 -17.93 -1.59
CA PRO A 181 -4.08 -19.39 -1.58
C PRO A 181 -3.90 -20.03 -0.20
N PHE A 182 -3.06 -19.43 0.65
CA PHE A 182 -2.75 -19.94 1.98
C PHE A 182 -3.82 -19.65 3.03
N LEU A 183 -4.84 -18.82 2.71
CA LEU A 183 -6.00 -18.58 3.56
C LEU A 183 -7.19 -19.50 3.23
N LYS A 184 -7.16 -20.18 2.09
CA LYS A 184 -8.23 -21.10 1.69
C LYS A 184 -8.24 -22.34 2.58
N GLY A 185 -9.43 -22.68 3.07
CA GLY A 185 -9.62 -23.87 3.92
C GLY A 185 -9.04 -23.74 5.32
N GLN A 186 -8.64 -22.53 5.74
CA GLN A 186 -8.15 -22.26 7.09
C GLN A 186 -9.32 -22.08 8.09
N ASN A 187 -8.99 -22.14 9.37
CA ASN A 187 -9.88 -21.81 10.46
C ASN A 187 -9.17 -20.75 11.35
N PRO A 188 -9.71 -19.53 11.48
CA PRO A 188 -11.00 -19.06 10.94
C PRO A 188 -11.01 -18.93 9.41
N PRO A 189 -12.19 -19.04 8.76
CA PRO A 189 -12.31 -18.87 7.32
C PRO A 189 -12.20 -17.40 6.92
N ALA A 190 -11.50 -17.13 5.82
CA ALA A 190 -11.52 -15.85 5.15
C ALA A 190 -12.43 -15.92 3.90
N GLY A 191 -13.20 -14.86 3.63
CA GLY A 191 -14.14 -14.85 2.51
C GLY A 191 -14.65 -13.44 2.17
N SER A 192 -15.38 -13.33 1.06
CA SER A 192 -16.00 -12.09 0.63
C SER A 192 -16.95 -11.54 1.70
N LYS A 193 -17.18 -10.22 1.65
CA LYS A 193 -18.12 -9.50 2.54
C LYS A 193 -19.23 -8.85 1.74
N THR A 194 -20.42 -8.78 2.32
CA THR A 194 -21.52 -7.98 1.78
C THR A 194 -21.33 -6.50 2.15
N VAL A 195 -22.09 -5.61 1.49
CA VAL A 195 -22.07 -4.18 1.81
C VAL A 195 -22.49 -3.95 3.28
N GLU A 196 -23.51 -4.67 3.75
CA GLU A 196 -24.00 -4.58 5.13
C GLU A 196 -22.95 -5.03 6.16
N GLN A 197 -22.21 -6.11 5.86
CA GLN A 197 -21.12 -6.56 6.72
C GLN A 197 -19.98 -5.55 6.79
N LEU A 198 -19.67 -4.91 5.66
CA LEU A 198 -18.65 -3.85 5.62
C LEU A 198 -19.15 -2.58 6.32
N ALA A 199 -20.44 -2.23 6.20
CA ALA A 199 -21.04 -1.11 6.91
C ALA A 199 -21.02 -1.32 8.43
N GLU A 200 -21.19 -2.55 8.91
CA GLU A 200 -21.04 -2.89 10.33
C GLU A 200 -19.59 -2.59 10.82
N VAL A 201 -18.58 -2.98 10.04
CA VAL A 201 -17.17 -2.71 10.37
C VAL A 201 -16.86 -1.21 10.33
N ALA A 202 -17.34 -0.50 9.31
CA ALA A 202 -17.22 0.95 9.20
C ALA A 202 -17.86 1.64 10.43
N GLY A 203 -19.06 1.22 10.84
CA GLY A 203 -19.75 1.72 12.03
C GLY A 203 -18.90 1.55 13.29
N GLN A 204 -18.35 0.35 13.52
CA GLN A 204 -17.46 0.08 14.65
C GLN A 204 -16.22 1.00 14.68
N CYS A 205 -15.64 1.28 13.51
CA CYS A 205 -14.51 2.21 13.39
C CYS A 205 -14.91 3.65 13.67
N HIS A 206 -16.03 4.11 13.08
CA HIS A 206 -16.54 5.47 13.22
C HIS A 206 -16.99 5.79 14.65
N GLU A 207 -17.59 4.83 15.37
CA GLU A 207 -17.91 4.97 16.80
C GLU A 207 -16.66 5.25 17.65
N ALA A 208 -15.50 4.74 17.23
CA ALA A 208 -14.21 5.02 17.85
C ALA A 208 -13.50 6.28 17.30
N GLY A 209 -14.12 7.00 16.36
CA GLY A 209 -13.53 8.15 15.67
C GLY A 209 -12.38 7.80 14.73
N THR A 210 -12.32 6.57 14.23
CA THR A 210 -11.25 6.06 13.37
C THR A 210 -11.78 5.84 11.95
N PRO A 211 -11.14 6.38 10.90
CA PRO A 211 -11.51 6.12 9.50
C PRO A 211 -11.40 4.64 9.12
N PHE A 212 -12.26 4.20 8.20
CA PHE A 212 -12.27 2.85 7.66
C PHE A 212 -11.89 2.83 6.18
N VAL A 213 -10.94 1.97 5.79
CA VAL A 213 -10.38 1.88 4.43
C VAL A 213 -10.62 0.50 3.84
N LEU A 214 -11.14 0.43 2.61
CA LEU A 214 -11.27 -0.83 1.87
C LEU A 214 -10.18 -0.97 0.81
N LYS A 215 -9.31 -1.96 1.00
CA LYS A 215 -8.23 -2.31 0.06
C LYS A 215 -8.62 -3.53 -0.80
N GLY A 216 -8.19 -3.53 -2.07
CA GLY A 216 -8.47 -4.62 -3.01
C GLY A 216 -9.59 -4.28 -4.00
N ILE A 217 -9.78 -3.00 -4.27
CA ILE A 217 -10.82 -2.50 -5.18
C ILE A 217 -10.23 -2.38 -6.60
N MET A 218 -10.83 -3.09 -7.56
CA MET A 218 -10.36 -3.16 -8.95
C MET A 218 -11.42 -2.76 -9.98
N THR A 219 -12.58 -2.27 -9.54
CA THR A 219 -13.66 -1.85 -10.45
C THR A 219 -14.39 -0.62 -9.92
N ALA A 220 -14.91 0.23 -10.81
CA ALA A 220 -15.78 1.36 -10.45
C ALA A 220 -17.00 0.89 -9.62
N ARG A 221 -17.61 -0.23 -9.99
CA ARG A 221 -18.73 -0.82 -9.22
C ARG A 221 -18.30 -1.21 -7.80
N GLY A 222 -17.09 -1.74 -7.64
CA GLY A 222 -16.55 -2.07 -6.32
C GLY A 222 -16.32 -0.82 -5.47
N ALA A 223 -15.81 0.26 -6.07
CA ALA A 223 -15.64 1.54 -5.40
C ALA A 223 -16.97 2.15 -4.93
N LEU A 224 -18.01 2.10 -5.76
CA LEU A 224 -19.34 2.57 -5.38
C LEU A 224 -19.93 1.77 -4.20
N LYS A 225 -19.74 0.44 -4.17
CA LYS A 225 -20.13 -0.38 -3.02
C LYS A 225 -19.33 -0.07 -1.76
N ALA A 226 -18.04 0.28 -1.91
CA ALA A 226 -17.22 0.70 -0.77
C ALA A 226 -17.75 2.01 -0.15
N ILE A 227 -18.15 2.97 -0.98
CA ILE A 227 -18.78 4.21 -0.54
C ILE A 227 -20.13 3.91 0.15
N GLU A 228 -20.96 3.04 -0.44
CA GLU A 228 -22.23 2.61 0.16
C GLU A 228 -22.05 1.94 1.53
N ALA A 229 -20.96 1.20 1.70
CA ALA A 229 -20.59 0.58 2.97
C ALA A 229 -19.99 1.56 4.00
N GLY A 230 -19.82 2.84 3.67
CA GLY A 230 -19.29 3.85 4.59
C GLY A 230 -17.76 3.86 4.69
N ALA A 231 -17.03 3.39 3.68
CA ALA A 231 -15.60 3.55 3.67
C ALA A 231 -15.19 5.01 3.48
N ASP A 232 -14.16 5.47 4.21
CA ASP A 232 -13.59 6.83 4.10
C ASP A 232 -12.51 6.91 3.01
N ALA A 233 -11.96 5.76 2.62
CA ALA A 233 -11.02 5.64 1.51
C ALA A 233 -11.07 4.24 0.89
N ILE A 234 -10.58 4.15 -0.34
CA ILE A 234 -10.29 2.88 -1.00
C ILE A 234 -8.82 2.79 -1.40
N VAL A 235 -8.33 1.56 -1.51
CA VAL A 235 -7.06 1.29 -2.20
C VAL A 235 -7.34 0.50 -3.47
N VAL A 236 -7.08 1.09 -4.62
CA VAL A 236 -7.05 0.39 -5.90
C VAL A 236 -5.88 -0.57 -5.87
N SER A 237 -6.19 -1.86 -5.80
CA SER A 237 -5.21 -2.91 -5.52
C SER A 237 -5.67 -4.26 -6.04
N ASN A 238 -4.78 -5.01 -6.66
CA ASN A 238 -4.94 -6.43 -6.98
C ASN A 238 -4.01 -7.30 -6.10
N HIS A 239 -3.61 -6.78 -4.92
CA HIS A 239 -2.69 -7.45 -3.98
C HIS A 239 -1.35 -7.82 -4.62
N GLY A 240 -0.89 -7.03 -5.60
CA GLY A 240 0.31 -7.32 -6.36
C GLY A 240 0.23 -8.59 -7.20
N GLY A 241 -0.97 -9.00 -7.61
CA GLY A 241 -1.25 -10.22 -8.38
C GLY A 241 -1.36 -11.49 -7.55
N ARG A 242 -1.43 -11.39 -6.21
CA ARG A 242 -1.36 -12.56 -5.32
C ARG A 242 -2.69 -13.28 -5.13
N VAL A 243 -3.81 -12.64 -5.44
CA VAL A 243 -5.18 -13.12 -5.15
C VAL A 243 -5.87 -13.74 -6.35
N LEU A 244 -5.64 -13.22 -7.54
CA LEU A 244 -6.24 -13.69 -8.79
C LEU A 244 -5.27 -13.45 -9.95
N ASP A 245 -5.11 -14.45 -10.82
CA ASP A 245 -4.35 -14.34 -12.06
C ASP A 245 -5.21 -13.72 -13.17
N GLY A 246 -4.56 -13.16 -14.20
CA GLY A 246 -5.24 -12.61 -15.38
C GLY A 246 -5.98 -11.28 -15.16
N VAL A 247 -5.88 -10.66 -13.98
CA VAL A 247 -6.49 -9.36 -13.72
C VAL A 247 -5.70 -8.22 -14.37
N PRO A 248 -6.34 -7.07 -14.67
CA PRO A 248 -5.64 -5.88 -15.13
C PRO A 248 -4.66 -5.35 -14.08
N ALA A 249 -3.72 -4.51 -14.51
CA ALA A 249 -2.89 -3.73 -13.62
C ALA A 249 -3.70 -2.61 -12.94
N THR A 250 -3.22 -2.15 -11.80
CA THR A 250 -3.88 -1.06 -11.07
C THR A 250 -3.82 0.26 -11.83
N ALA A 251 -2.73 0.54 -12.55
CA ALA A 251 -2.63 1.71 -13.43
C ALA A 251 -3.66 1.72 -14.58
N GLU A 252 -4.10 0.53 -15.05
CA GLU A 252 -5.07 0.41 -16.14
C GLU A 252 -6.51 0.74 -15.68
N VAL A 253 -6.85 0.47 -14.40
CA VAL A 253 -8.22 0.64 -13.88
C VAL A 253 -8.38 1.90 -13.03
N LEU A 254 -7.29 2.48 -12.54
CA LEU A 254 -7.30 3.65 -11.65
C LEU A 254 -8.11 4.83 -12.21
N PRO A 255 -7.93 5.28 -13.48
CA PRO A 255 -8.66 6.44 -13.97
C PRO A 255 -10.19 6.29 -13.90
N GLY A 256 -10.70 5.14 -14.36
CA GLY A 256 -12.15 4.89 -14.33
C GLY A 256 -12.71 4.70 -12.91
N ILE A 257 -11.89 4.27 -11.95
CA ILE A 257 -12.27 4.17 -10.54
C ILE A 257 -12.29 5.57 -9.91
N ALA A 258 -11.26 6.39 -10.14
CA ALA A 258 -11.19 7.76 -9.64
C ALA A 258 -12.35 8.62 -10.18
N GLU A 259 -12.66 8.51 -11.48
CA GLU A 259 -13.82 9.14 -12.07
C GLU A 259 -15.13 8.71 -11.39
N ALA A 260 -15.34 7.42 -11.16
CA ALA A 260 -16.53 6.92 -10.51
C ALA A 260 -16.63 7.34 -9.03
N VAL A 261 -15.53 7.46 -8.32
CA VAL A 261 -15.47 7.97 -6.93
C VAL A 261 -15.79 9.47 -6.89
N ALA A 262 -15.29 10.24 -7.86
CA ALA A 262 -15.57 11.67 -8.02
C ALA A 262 -15.34 12.50 -6.73
N GLY A 263 -14.23 12.25 -6.04
CA GLY A 263 -13.83 12.98 -4.82
C GLY A 263 -14.67 12.74 -3.57
N ARG A 264 -15.60 11.76 -3.59
CA ARG A 264 -16.45 11.46 -2.42
C ARG A 264 -15.72 10.84 -1.25
N ILE A 265 -14.66 10.08 -1.53
CA ILE A 265 -13.74 9.47 -0.57
C ILE A 265 -12.33 9.49 -1.15
N ALA A 266 -11.32 9.31 -0.33
CA ALA A 266 -9.95 9.25 -0.82
C ALA A 266 -9.69 7.97 -1.65
N VAL A 267 -8.91 8.12 -2.74
CA VAL A 267 -8.49 7.03 -3.63
C VAL A 267 -6.99 6.83 -3.50
N LEU A 268 -6.60 5.74 -2.90
CA LEU A 268 -5.21 5.31 -2.84
C LEU A 268 -4.96 4.22 -3.89
N VAL A 269 -3.70 4.00 -4.26
CA VAL A 269 -3.34 2.92 -5.18
C VAL A 269 -2.06 2.21 -4.75
N ASP A 270 -1.98 0.91 -4.98
CA ASP A 270 -0.76 0.12 -4.91
C ASP A 270 -0.53 -0.69 -6.19
N GLY A 271 0.55 -1.46 -6.21
CA GLY A 271 0.86 -2.36 -7.33
C GLY A 271 1.75 -1.71 -8.41
N GLY A 272 3.01 -2.07 -8.41
CA GLY A 272 3.96 -1.64 -9.45
C GLY A 272 4.74 -0.37 -9.14
N ILE A 273 4.34 0.46 -8.21
CA ILE A 273 5.04 1.70 -7.81
C ILE A 273 6.46 1.38 -7.33
N ARG A 274 7.48 2.06 -7.91
CA ARG A 274 8.91 1.85 -7.60
C ARG A 274 9.70 3.14 -7.49
N SER A 275 9.23 4.21 -8.10
CA SER A 275 9.91 5.51 -8.20
C SER A 275 8.96 6.65 -7.88
N GLY A 276 9.50 7.84 -7.60
CA GLY A 276 8.71 9.07 -7.48
C GLY A 276 7.98 9.42 -8.77
N LEU A 277 8.55 9.04 -9.93
CA LEU A 277 7.87 9.17 -11.22
C LEU A 277 6.59 8.30 -11.31
N ASP A 278 6.60 7.09 -10.75
CA ASP A 278 5.39 6.25 -10.71
C ASP A 278 4.35 6.84 -9.76
N VAL A 279 4.80 7.46 -8.65
CA VAL A 279 3.91 8.20 -7.74
C VAL A 279 3.24 9.36 -8.47
N PHE A 280 4.02 10.18 -9.21
CA PHE A 280 3.48 11.26 -10.01
C PHE A 280 2.42 10.78 -11.01
N ARG A 281 2.71 9.69 -11.74
CA ARG A 281 1.74 9.07 -12.66
C ARG A 281 0.45 8.65 -11.96
N ALA A 282 0.58 8.06 -10.77
CA ALA A 282 -0.58 7.64 -9.98
C ALA A 282 -1.45 8.84 -9.56
N LEU A 283 -0.84 9.93 -9.10
CA LEU A 283 -1.54 11.17 -8.75
C LEU A 283 -2.24 11.76 -9.98
N ALA A 284 -1.53 11.89 -11.10
CA ALA A 284 -2.10 12.41 -12.34
C ALA A 284 -3.24 11.54 -12.91
N LEU A 285 -3.30 10.26 -12.55
CA LEU A 285 -4.39 9.34 -12.90
C LEU A 285 -5.54 9.35 -11.88
N GLY A 286 -5.48 10.22 -10.87
CA GLY A 286 -6.56 10.46 -9.92
C GLY A 286 -6.44 9.71 -8.58
N ALA A 287 -5.26 9.25 -8.22
CA ALA A 287 -5.00 8.80 -6.85
C ALA A 287 -4.64 10.00 -5.95
N ASP A 288 -5.08 9.98 -4.69
CA ASP A 288 -4.65 10.94 -3.66
C ASP A 288 -3.30 10.54 -3.04
N ALA A 289 -3.03 9.23 -2.95
CA ALA A 289 -1.78 8.69 -2.40
C ALA A 289 -1.47 7.28 -2.92
N THR A 290 -0.25 6.82 -2.66
CA THR A 290 0.23 5.50 -3.08
C THR A 290 0.71 4.65 -1.91
N LEU A 291 0.68 3.31 -2.07
CA LEU A 291 1.30 2.38 -1.13
C LEU A 291 2.40 1.58 -1.82
N VAL A 292 3.51 1.40 -1.12
CA VAL A 292 4.66 0.61 -1.60
C VAL A 292 4.98 -0.50 -0.60
N CYS A 293 4.96 -1.77 -1.05
CA CYS A 293 5.19 -2.93 -0.17
C CYS A 293 6.55 -3.61 -0.43
N ARG A 294 6.65 -4.40 -1.52
CA ARG A 294 7.82 -5.27 -1.79
C ARG A 294 9.18 -4.56 -1.75
N PRO A 295 9.36 -3.37 -2.36
CA PRO A 295 10.64 -2.65 -2.26
C PRO A 295 11.00 -2.24 -0.84
N VAL A 296 9.99 -1.87 -0.02
CA VAL A 296 10.22 -1.53 1.39
C VAL A 296 10.70 -2.74 2.19
N VAL A 297 10.15 -3.94 1.93
CA VAL A 297 10.66 -5.16 2.57
C VAL A 297 12.13 -5.40 2.22
N VAL A 298 12.49 -5.20 0.95
CA VAL A 298 13.89 -5.31 0.50
C VAL A 298 14.77 -4.26 1.17
N ALA A 299 14.30 -3.01 1.26
CA ALA A 299 15.02 -1.92 1.92
C ALA A 299 15.25 -2.19 3.42
N ALA A 300 14.22 -2.74 4.11
CA ALA A 300 14.33 -3.16 5.51
C ALA A 300 15.41 -4.25 5.69
N HIS A 301 15.44 -5.27 4.82
CA HIS A 301 16.47 -6.33 4.88
C HIS A 301 17.87 -5.81 4.52
N GLY A 302 17.95 -4.81 3.64
CA GLY A 302 19.22 -4.22 3.18
C GLY A 302 19.85 -3.22 4.15
N GLY A 303 19.02 -2.47 4.89
CA GLY A 303 19.50 -1.35 5.71
C GLY A 303 18.74 -1.11 7.02
N GLY A 304 17.83 -2.03 7.44
CA GLY A 304 16.99 -1.82 8.61
C GLY A 304 16.09 -0.58 8.46
N GLN A 305 15.82 0.09 9.57
CA GLN A 305 15.03 1.32 9.59
C GLN A 305 15.62 2.39 8.65
N GLN A 306 16.93 2.64 8.73
CA GLN A 306 17.59 3.63 7.88
C GLN A 306 17.44 3.30 6.37
N GLY A 307 17.46 2.02 6.00
CA GLY A 307 17.24 1.62 4.61
C GLY A 307 15.84 1.94 4.12
N VAL A 308 14.82 1.82 4.96
CA VAL A 308 13.45 2.22 4.64
C VAL A 308 13.34 3.75 4.54
N GLU A 309 13.95 4.49 5.47
CA GLU A 309 14.01 5.96 5.43
C GLU A 309 14.68 6.46 4.15
N ASP A 310 15.82 5.88 3.78
CA ASP A 310 16.56 6.23 2.56
C ASP A 310 15.69 6.02 1.30
N TYR A 311 14.96 4.90 1.25
CA TYR A 311 14.08 4.62 0.11
C TYR A 311 12.87 5.57 0.04
N LEU A 312 12.25 5.89 1.17
CA LEU A 312 11.15 6.87 1.20
C LEU A 312 11.63 8.28 0.81
N ALA A 313 12.82 8.68 1.29
CA ALA A 313 13.45 9.93 0.90
C ALA A 313 13.77 9.98 -0.60
N GLN A 314 14.24 8.87 -1.19
CA GLN A 314 14.44 8.74 -2.64
C GLN A 314 13.12 8.98 -3.39
N LEU A 315 12.03 8.31 -3.01
CA LEU A 315 10.72 8.48 -3.65
C LEU A 315 10.22 9.92 -3.58
N ARG A 316 10.41 10.60 -2.43
CA ARG A 316 10.04 12.01 -2.27
C ARG A 316 10.85 12.91 -3.18
N SER A 317 12.17 12.73 -3.23
CA SER A 317 13.06 13.54 -4.08
C SER A 317 12.74 13.37 -5.56
N GLU A 318 12.51 12.14 -6.01
CA GLU A 318 12.15 11.85 -7.41
C GLU A 318 10.76 12.41 -7.77
N LEU A 319 9.80 12.39 -6.83
CA LEU A 319 8.48 13.00 -7.02
C LEU A 319 8.60 14.51 -7.16
N ALA A 320 9.31 15.18 -6.24
CA ALA A 320 9.51 16.63 -6.28
C ALA A 320 10.18 17.08 -7.59
N ASP A 321 11.25 16.41 -8.01
CA ASP A 321 11.92 16.66 -9.29
C ASP A 321 10.95 16.50 -10.49
N THR A 322 10.15 15.43 -10.49
CA THR A 322 9.15 15.21 -11.54
C THR A 322 8.08 16.31 -11.55
N MET A 323 7.57 16.71 -10.38
CA MET A 323 6.60 17.80 -10.25
C MET A 323 7.17 19.12 -10.79
N GLU A 324 8.40 19.46 -10.42
CA GLU A 324 9.08 20.66 -10.90
C GLU A 324 9.24 20.67 -12.42
N MET A 325 9.61 19.53 -13.00
CA MET A 325 9.81 19.39 -14.45
C MET A 325 8.52 19.30 -15.24
N CYS A 326 7.40 18.93 -14.62
CA CYS A 326 6.08 18.87 -15.25
C CYS A 326 5.20 20.11 -14.96
N GLY A 327 5.69 21.07 -14.17
CA GLY A 327 4.98 22.33 -13.95
C GLY A 327 4.09 22.36 -12.69
N ALA A 328 4.10 21.33 -11.84
CA ALA A 328 3.33 21.29 -10.60
C ALA A 328 4.12 21.87 -9.41
N ALA A 329 3.53 22.80 -8.66
CA ALA A 329 4.10 23.32 -7.42
C ALA A 329 3.59 22.55 -6.19
N THR A 330 2.37 22.04 -6.24
CA THR A 330 1.71 21.26 -5.19
C THR A 330 1.09 19.99 -5.77
N LEU A 331 0.69 19.05 -4.92
CA LEU A 331 -0.02 17.85 -5.39
C LEU A 331 -1.35 18.19 -6.07
N ALA A 332 -2.00 19.29 -5.71
CA ALA A 332 -3.26 19.73 -6.32
C ALA A 332 -3.09 20.23 -7.76
N ASP A 333 -1.86 20.58 -8.17
CA ASP A 333 -1.56 21.00 -9.54
C ASP A 333 -1.34 19.80 -10.47
N VAL A 334 -1.15 18.59 -9.90
CA VAL A 334 -0.89 17.38 -10.69
C VAL A 334 -2.18 16.88 -11.31
N ASP A 335 -2.24 16.87 -12.63
CA ASP A 335 -3.43 16.46 -13.37
C ASP A 335 -3.12 15.52 -14.55
N ARG A 336 -4.19 15.07 -15.21
CA ARG A 336 -4.14 14.11 -16.32
C ARG A 336 -3.47 14.68 -17.57
N GLU A 337 -3.49 16.00 -17.79
CA GLU A 337 -2.89 16.66 -18.95
C GLU A 337 -1.35 16.63 -18.89
N MET A 338 -0.80 16.42 -17.69
CA MET A 338 0.65 16.21 -17.47
C MET A 338 1.13 14.83 -17.94
N LEU A 339 0.22 13.98 -18.43
CA LEU A 339 0.56 12.65 -18.98
C LEU A 339 0.27 12.57 -20.48
N PHE A 340 1.18 11.89 -21.17
CA PHE A 340 1.03 11.44 -22.55
C PHE A 340 0.84 9.92 -22.57
N SER A 341 -0.18 9.41 -23.29
CA SER A 341 -0.51 7.98 -23.41
C SER A 341 -0.52 7.56 -24.88
#